data_1615e525683e4782353284d8fd75c9d1
#
_entry.id   1615e525683e4782353284d8fd75c9d1
#
_cell.length_a   1.000
_cell.length_b   1.000
_cell.length_c   1.000
_cell.angle_alpha   90.00
_cell.angle_beta   90.00
_cell.angle_gamma   90.00
#
_symmetry.space_group_name_H-M   'P 1'
#
loop_
_entity.id
_entity.type
_entity.pdbx_description
1 polymer ?
#
loop_
_entity_poly.entity_id
_entity_poly.type
_entity_poly.pdbx_seq_one_letter_code
_entity_poly.pdbx_strand_id
1 'polypeptide(L)'
;EKDKQSPEEIIKSYSLVPTDVAQLQNIKGHDEVFREQLEKSKSIIAVLGSNVSSHGTYDRSAKAKFLSKGGDPKEFTYSYPYSIGSLEKLEKSAKGLGSISFLDQTDGIIRSLPLIVRFNKKLYPTMGLEMVRVGDNQKNIYVELNEVGIKRISSRPHKIVSDPNGIIWIKYKKSLKNQYISASSVYEGKFEDSFFKNKYVLIGASAQGLFDLVKTPLGVTIPGVEVHANVIENILDQSYLIRNPNTYIFELLFSI
;
A
#
# COMPACT_ATOMS: atom_id res chain seq x y z
N GLU A 1 -12.80 4.32 12.79
CA GLU A 1 -13.98 4.87 13.48
C GLU A 1 -15.22 4.26 12.84
N LYS A 2 -16.20 3.82 13.64
CA LYS A 2 -17.45 3.28 13.09
C LYS A 2 -18.21 4.38 12.35
N ASP A 3 -18.94 3.98 11.30
CA ASP A 3 -19.82 4.88 10.58
C ASP A 3 -20.93 5.42 11.49
N LYS A 4 -20.81 6.67 11.92
CA LYS A 4 -21.79 7.36 12.78
C LYS A 4 -23.10 7.66 12.07
N GLN A 5 -23.13 7.55 10.74
CA GLN A 5 -24.33 7.75 9.90
C GLN A 5 -24.94 6.41 9.49
N SER A 6 -24.45 5.29 10.01
CA SER A 6 -25.08 3.99 9.74
C SER A 6 -26.51 3.96 10.31
N PRO A 7 -27.43 3.23 9.68
CA PRO A 7 -28.80 3.09 10.17
C PRO A 7 -28.86 2.64 11.63
N GLU A 8 -27.95 1.75 12.07
CA GLU A 8 -27.86 1.28 13.45
C GLU A 8 -27.50 2.38 14.45
N GLU A 9 -26.54 3.27 14.08
CA GLU A 9 -26.12 4.38 14.96
C GLU A 9 -27.17 5.51 14.97
N ILE A 10 -27.87 5.74 13.85
CA ILE A 10 -28.99 6.68 13.78
C ILE A 10 -30.12 6.19 14.70
N ILE A 11 -30.50 4.91 14.65
CA ILE A 11 -31.53 4.35 15.52
C ILE A 11 -31.19 4.50 17.00
N LYS A 12 -29.91 4.33 17.37
CA LYS A 12 -29.47 4.48 18.76
C LYS A 12 -29.42 5.94 19.22
N SER A 13 -29.13 6.87 18.31
CA SER A 13 -28.87 8.28 18.64
C SER A 13 -30.11 9.15 18.66
N TYR A 14 -31.20 8.72 18.01
CA TYR A 14 -32.42 9.51 17.87
C TYR A 14 -33.64 8.73 18.40
N SER A 15 -34.59 9.45 19.03
CA SER A 15 -35.89 8.92 19.44
C SER A 15 -36.80 8.82 18.22
N LEU A 16 -36.73 7.72 17.50
CA LEU A 16 -37.47 7.48 16.27
C LEU A 16 -38.80 6.76 16.53
N VAL A 17 -39.79 7.00 15.70
CA VAL A 17 -41.05 6.23 15.74
C VAL A 17 -40.82 4.81 15.19
N PRO A 18 -41.63 3.80 15.63
CA PRO A 18 -41.42 2.39 15.24
C PRO A 18 -41.38 2.15 13.72
N THR A 19 -42.17 2.90 12.95
CA THR A 19 -42.21 2.80 11.48
C THR A 19 -40.87 3.20 10.85
N ASP A 20 -40.25 4.27 11.34
CA ASP A 20 -38.98 4.76 10.81
C ASP A 20 -37.82 3.82 11.20
N VAL A 21 -37.87 3.25 12.41
CA VAL A 21 -36.94 2.23 12.86
C VAL A 21 -36.97 1.01 11.93
N ALA A 22 -38.19 0.52 11.59
CA ALA A 22 -38.35 -0.63 10.69
C ALA A 22 -37.84 -0.35 9.27
N GLN A 23 -38.01 0.87 8.76
CA GLN A 23 -37.44 1.28 7.46
C GLN A 23 -35.91 1.36 7.51
N LEU A 24 -35.35 1.97 8.55
CA LEU A 24 -33.89 2.10 8.71
C LEU A 24 -33.20 0.74 8.90
N GLN A 25 -33.83 -0.21 9.59
CA GLN A 25 -33.29 -1.56 9.77
C GLN A 25 -33.12 -2.33 8.45
N ASN A 26 -33.88 -1.98 7.42
CA ASN A 26 -33.77 -2.58 6.08
C ASN A 26 -32.67 -1.93 5.22
N ILE A 27 -32.08 -0.83 5.66
CA ILE A 27 -31.01 -0.13 4.93
C ILE A 27 -29.67 -0.67 5.40
N LYS A 28 -28.85 -1.15 4.45
CA LYS A 28 -27.47 -1.57 4.76
C LYS A 28 -26.64 -0.35 5.14
N GLY A 29 -25.86 -0.47 6.21
CA GLY A 29 -24.87 0.55 6.57
C GLY A 29 -23.79 0.72 5.49
N HIS A 30 -23.22 1.91 5.38
CA HIS A 30 -22.22 2.25 4.36
C HIS A 30 -21.00 1.33 4.40
N ASP A 31 -20.52 1.00 5.59
CA ASP A 31 -19.42 0.06 5.78
C ASP A 31 -19.74 -1.34 5.24
N GLU A 32 -21.00 -1.78 5.35
CA GLU A 32 -21.41 -3.09 4.85
C GLU A 32 -21.49 -3.09 3.33
N VAL A 33 -22.03 -2.03 2.74
CA VAL A 33 -22.04 -1.84 1.28
C VAL A 33 -20.60 -1.81 0.74
N PHE A 34 -19.71 -1.08 1.42
CA PHE A 34 -18.30 -0.99 1.03
C PHE A 34 -17.59 -2.35 1.16
N ARG A 35 -17.84 -3.09 2.26
CA ARG A 35 -17.36 -4.44 2.46
C ARG A 35 -17.71 -5.36 1.28
N GLU A 36 -18.98 -5.36 0.86
CA GLU A 36 -19.45 -6.17 -0.26
C GLU A 36 -18.75 -5.82 -1.59
N GLN A 37 -18.47 -4.53 -1.83
CA GLN A 37 -17.75 -4.11 -3.03
C GLN A 37 -16.26 -4.53 -2.99
N LEU A 38 -15.63 -4.48 -1.82
CA LEU A 38 -14.27 -4.98 -1.64
C LEU A 38 -14.16 -6.48 -1.95
N GLU A 39 -15.13 -7.28 -1.53
CA GLU A 39 -15.16 -8.73 -1.83
C GLU A 39 -15.28 -9.03 -3.33
N LYS A 40 -16.04 -8.22 -4.06
CA LYS A 40 -16.28 -8.41 -5.50
C LYS A 40 -15.15 -7.90 -6.39
N SER A 41 -14.28 -7.05 -5.85
CA SER A 41 -13.21 -6.38 -6.61
C SER A 41 -11.81 -6.91 -6.27
N LYS A 42 -10.83 -6.62 -7.11
CA LYS A 42 -9.41 -6.82 -6.81
C LYS A 42 -8.90 -5.66 -5.94
N SER A 43 -9.47 -5.53 -4.75
CA SER A 43 -9.22 -4.43 -3.83
C SER A 43 -8.03 -4.70 -2.91
N ILE A 44 -7.27 -3.65 -2.62
CA ILE A 44 -6.19 -3.65 -1.64
C ILE A 44 -6.44 -2.50 -0.65
N ILE A 45 -6.29 -2.77 0.64
CA ILE A 45 -6.39 -1.78 1.69
C ILE A 45 -5.00 -1.45 2.23
N ALA A 46 -4.79 -0.17 2.51
CA ALA A 46 -3.55 0.35 3.06
C ALA A 46 -3.39 0.00 4.54
N VAL A 47 -2.16 -0.32 4.93
CA VAL A 47 -1.74 -0.51 6.32
C VAL A 47 -0.49 0.32 6.57
N LEU A 48 -0.49 1.10 7.65
CA LEU A 48 0.63 1.95 8.05
C LEU A 48 1.37 1.31 9.23
N GLY A 49 2.70 1.27 9.17
CA GLY A 49 3.55 0.92 10.31
C GLY A 49 3.53 2.03 11.37
N SER A 50 3.58 1.65 12.63
CA SER A 50 3.57 2.61 13.75
C SER A 50 4.55 2.18 14.84
N ASN A 51 5.23 3.16 15.42
CA ASN A 51 6.04 2.99 16.62
C ASN A 51 5.24 3.17 17.91
N VAL A 52 3.99 3.63 17.80
CA VAL A 52 3.09 3.87 18.92
C VAL A 52 1.93 2.87 18.86
N SER A 53 1.62 2.24 19.99
CA SER A 53 0.44 1.37 20.11
C SER A 53 -0.84 2.19 19.94
N SER A 54 -1.71 1.75 19.05
CA SER A 54 -3.07 2.28 18.94
C SER A 54 -4.06 1.35 19.62
N HIS A 55 -5.01 1.90 20.36
CA HIS A 55 -6.07 1.12 21.01
C HIS A 55 -6.97 0.47 19.95
N GLY A 56 -7.33 -0.78 20.15
CA GLY A 56 -8.28 -1.49 19.28
C GLY A 56 -7.69 -2.15 18.04
N THR A 57 -6.38 -2.40 17.99
CA THR A 57 -5.78 -3.16 16.89
C THR A 57 -6.08 -4.66 17.03
N TYR A 58 -6.74 -5.24 16.02
CA TYR A 58 -6.81 -6.69 15.92
C TYR A 58 -5.51 -7.26 15.33
N ASP A 59 -5.29 -8.57 15.50
CA ASP A 59 -4.11 -9.25 14.98
C ASP A 59 -4.24 -9.51 13.47
N ARG A 60 -4.00 -8.44 12.68
CA ARG A 60 -4.08 -8.51 11.20
C ARG A 60 -2.97 -9.36 10.60
N SER A 61 -3.22 -9.87 9.42
CA SER A 61 -2.24 -10.64 8.65
C SER A 61 -2.33 -10.31 7.17
N ALA A 62 -1.18 -10.24 6.51
CA ALA A 62 -1.12 -10.08 5.05
C ALA A 62 -1.90 -11.18 4.35
N LYS A 63 -2.47 -10.86 3.19
CA LYS A 63 -3.13 -11.83 2.31
C LYS A 63 -2.12 -12.60 1.44
N ALA A 64 -0.96 -11.99 1.19
CA ALA A 64 0.14 -12.63 0.50
C ALA A 64 0.77 -13.73 1.36
N LYS A 65 1.04 -14.88 0.75
CA LYS A 65 1.86 -15.93 1.36
C LYS A 65 3.32 -15.72 0.96
N PHE A 66 4.20 -15.57 1.94
CA PHE A 66 5.64 -15.44 1.72
C PHE A 66 6.30 -16.80 1.69
N LEU A 67 7.08 -17.07 0.64
CA LEU A 67 7.87 -18.28 0.46
C LEU A 67 9.33 -17.87 0.32
N SER A 68 10.19 -18.27 1.27
CA SER A 68 11.60 -17.92 1.29
C SER A 68 12.50 -19.10 0.91
N LYS A 69 13.66 -18.77 0.33
CA LYS A 69 14.77 -19.68 0.07
C LYS A 69 16.07 -19.00 0.51
N GLY A 70 16.87 -19.70 1.30
CA GLY A 70 18.17 -19.20 1.75
C GLY A 70 18.20 -18.53 3.13
N GLY A 71 17.02 -18.44 3.81
CA GLY A 71 16.94 -17.84 5.14
C GLY A 71 15.54 -17.32 5.49
N ASP A 72 15.41 -16.65 6.65
CA ASP A 72 14.18 -15.95 7.06
C ASP A 72 14.27 -14.46 6.67
N PRO A 73 13.42 -13.98 5.76
CA PRO A 73 13.43 -12.57 5.36
C PRO A 73 13.12 -11.60 6.49
N LYS A 74 12.53 -12.07 7.60
CA LYS A 74 12.23 -11.23 8.76
C LYS A 74 13.48 -10.66 9.44
N GLU A 75 14.62 -11.30 9.27
CA GLU A 75 15.90 -10.86 9.85
C GLU A 75 16.41 -9.60 9.16
N PHE A 76 16.07 -9.39 7.90
CA PHE A 76 16.58 -8.33 7.06
C PHE A 76 15.56 -7.23 6.75
N THR A 77 14.26 -7.50 6.95
CA THR A 77 13.21 -6.54 6.61
C THR A 77 13.07 -5.44 7.66
N TYR A 78 12.75 -4.24 7.17
CA TYR A 78 12.39 -3.12 8.04
C TYR A 78 11.17 -3.47 8.90
N SER A 79 11.19 -3.05 10.17
CA SER A 79 10.16 -3.48 11.12
C SER A 79 9.56 -2.32 11.91
N TYR A 80 8.25 -2.45 12.14
CA TYR A 80 7.49 -1.61 13.04
C TYR A 80 6.86 -2.48 14.13
N PRO A 81 6.85 -2.03 15.41
CA PRO A 81 6.25 -2.78 16.50
C PRO A 81 4.73 -2.91 16.35
N TYR A 82 4.09 -1.92 15.74
CA TYR A 82 2.64 -1.86 15.58
C TYR A 82 2.24 -1.54 14.14
N SER A 83 0.94 -1.66 13.85
CA SER A 83 0.38 -1.26 12.56
C SER A 83 -1.01 -0.65 12.73
N ILE A 84 -1.30 0.36 11.95
CA ILE A 84 -2.58 1.04 11.88
C ILE A 84 -3.22 0.69 10.53
N GLY A 85 -4.48 0.35 10.54
CA GLY A 85 -5.21 0.00 9.32
C GLY A 85 -6.69 0.36 9.43
N SER A 86 -7.49 -0.20 8.55
CA SER A 86 -8.92 0.01 8.47
C SER A 86 -9.69 -0.87 9.46
N LEU A 87 -11.01 -0.86 9.39
CA LEU A 87 -11.87 -1.75 10.16
C LEU A 87 -11.61 -3.21 9.76
N GLU A 88 -11.58 -4.09 10.75
CA GLU A 88 -11.28 -5.52 10.57
C GLU A 88 -12.14 -6.16 9.48
N LYS A 89 -13.46 -5.84 9.46
CA LYS A 89 -14.40 -6.37 8.47
C LYS A 89 -14.03 -5.97 7.04
N LEU A 90 -13.52 -4.76 6.83
CA LEU A 90 -13.10 -4.26 5.52
C LEU A 90 -11.77 -4.92 5.08
N GLU A 91 -10.78 -4.98 5.98
CA GLU A 91 -9.51 -5.63 5.70
C GLU A 91 -9.68 -7.12 5.38
N LYS A 92 -10.58 -7.82 6.09
CA LYS A 92 -10.88 -9.23 5.80
C LYS A 92 -11.47 -9.43 4.42
N SER A 93 -12.24 -8.49 3.93
CA SER A 93 -12.93 -8.55 2.62
C SER A 93 -12.05 -8.16 1.45
N ALA A 94 -11.02 -7.35 1.66
CA ALA A 94 -10.08 -6.98 0.61
C ALA A 94 -9.25 -8.20 0.13
N LYS A 95 -8.80 -8.16 -1.13
CA LYS A 95 -7.93 -9.19 -1.74
C LYS A 95 -6.47 -9.03 -1.33
N GLY A 96 -6.08 -7.85 -0.84
CA GLY A 96 -4.73 -7.55 -0.39
C GLY A 96 -4.68 -6.54 0.75
N LEU A 97 -3.58 -6.57 1.50
CA LEU A 97 -3.19 -5.55 2.47
C LEU A 97 -1.78 -5.10 2.13
N GLY A 98 -1.64 -3.82 1.78
CA GLY A 98 -0.36 -3.23 1.36
C GLY A 98 0.15 -2.18 2.33
N SER A 99 1.43 -2.25 2.67
CA SER A 99 2.08 -1.22 3.48
C SER A 99 2.24 0.08 2.69
N ILE A 100 1.88 1.19 3.32
CA ILE A 100 2.14 2.55 2.80
C ILE A 100 3.26 3.26 3.56
N SER A 101 3.98 2.55 4.43
CA SER A 101 5.05 3.12 5.23
C SER A 101 6.28 3.44 4.38
N PHE A 102 6.80 4.65 4.53
CA PHE A 102 8.09 5.06 3.99
C PHE A 102 9.19 4.88 5.03
N LEU A 103 10.43 4.79 4.56
CA LEU A 103 11.59 4.86 5.44
C LEU A 103 11.80 6.31 5.88
N ASP A 104 12.13 6.49 7.15
CA ASP A 104 12.53 7.80 7.67
C ASP A 104 13.82 8.24 6.98
N GLN A 105 13.75 9.33 6.24
CA GLN A 105 14.88 9.98 5.60
C GLN A 105 15.20 11.27 6.35
N THR A 106 16.44 11.48 6.72
CA THR A 106 16.88 12.66 7.51
C THR A 106 16.56 14.00 6.84
N ASP A 107 16.50 14.02 5.50
CA ASP A 107 16.18 15.21 4.70
C ASP A 107 14.71 15.22 4.21
N GLY A 108 13.91 14.23 4.58
CA GLY A 108 12.51 14.11 4.20
C GLY A 108 12.26 13.82 2.71
N ILE A 109 13.32 13.45 1.93
CA ILE A 109 13.19 13.15 0.51
C ILE A 109 13.04 11.64 0.32
N ILE A 110 11.92 11.19 -0.20
CA ILE A 110 11.66 9.77 -0.44
C ILE A 110 12.36 9.32 -1.73
N ARG A 111 13.46 8.58 -1.59
CA ARG A 111 14.26 8.03 -2.69
C ARG A 111 14.04 6.56 -2.93
N SER A 112 13.68 5.86 -1.88
CA SER A 112 13.59 4.42 -1.85
C SER A 112 12.52 3.96 -0.89
N LEU A 113 12.07 2.72 -1.06
CA LEU A 113 11.15 2.10 -0.11
C LEU A 113 11.39 0.58 -0.03
N PRO A 114 11.09 -0.05 1.12
CA PRO A 114 11.15 -1.49 1.25
C PRO A 114 9.98 -2.12 0.49
N LEU A 115 10.23 -3.17 -0.29
CA LEU A 115 9.16 -3.94 -0.93
C LEU A 115 8.40 -4.83 0.04
N ILE A 116 9.07 -5.19 1.13
CA ILE A 116 8.50 -6.00 2.22
C ILE A 116 8.85 -5.32 3.54
N VAL A 117 7.88 -5.22 4.41
CA VAL A 117 8.05 -4.72 5.79
C VAL A 117 7.56 -5.75 6.78
N ARG A 118 7.94 -5.61 8.03
CA ARG A 118 7.48 -6.43 9.12
C ARG A 118 6.68 -5.59 10.11
N PHE A 119 5.42 -5.96 10.34
CA PHE A 119 4.61 -5.43 11.43
C PHE A 119 4.56 -6.49 12.53
N ASN A 120 5.11 -6.15 13.70
CA ASN A 120 5.32 -7.11 14.76
C ASN A 120 6.17 -8.30 14.24
N LYS A 121 5.61 -9.48 14.14
CA LYS A 121 6.28 -10.71 13.67
C LYS A 121 5.84 -11.15 12.26
N LYS A 122 4.99 -10.38 11.60
CA LYS A 122 4.38 -10.75 10.32
C LYS A 122 4.89 -9.89 9.17
N LEU A 123 5.16 -10.52 8.04
CA LEU A 123 5.59 -9.83 6.81
C LEU A 123 4.39 -9.28 6.04
N TYR A 124 4.58 -8.10 5.48
CA TYR A 124 3.62 -7.42 4.61
C TYR A 124 4.32 -6.90 3.37
N PRO A 125 3.70 -7.04 2.18
CA PRO A 125 4.19 -6.35 1.00
C PRO A 125 3.88 -4.86 1.08
N THR A 126 4.66 -4.03 0.41
CA THR A 126 4.28 -2.64 0.19
C THR A 126 3.08 -2.56 -0.74
N MET A 127 2.37 -1.43 -0.72
CA MET A 127 1.18 -1.20 -1.55
C MET A 127 1.45 -1.51 -3.03
N GLY A 128 2.54 -1.00 -3.61
CA GLY A 128 2.88 -1.24 -5.00
C GLY A 128 3.09 -2.71 -5.33
N LEU A 129 3.85 -3.45 -4.51
CA LEU A 129 4.07 -4.88 -4.70
C LEU A 129 2.78 -5.69 -4.54
N GLU A 130 1.94 -5.34 -3.56
CA GLU A 130 0.66 -6.02 -3.33
C GLU A 130 -0.32 -5.79 -4.48
N MET A 131 -0.36 -4.57 -5.03
CA MET A 131 -1.19 -4.27 -6.20
C MET A 131 -0.79 -5.10 -7.42
N VAL A 132 0.51 -5.20 -7.71
CA VAL A 132 1.01 -6.05 -8.78
C VAL A 132 0.66 -7.51 -8.51
N ARG A 133 0.88 -8.02 -7.28
CA ARG A 133 0.54 -9.40 -6.91
C ARG A 133 -0.94 -9.72 -7.15
N VAL A 134 -1.83 -8.86 -6.66
CA VAL A 134 -3.29 -9.06 -6.81
C VAL A 134 -3.72 -8.88 -8.26
N GLY A 135 -3.15 -7.89 -8.97
CA GLY A 135 -3.38 -7.65 -10.40
C GLY A 135 -3.11 -8.89 -11.23
N ASP A 136 -1.98 -9.55 -10.99
CA ASP A 136 -1.55 -10.77 -11.68
C ASP A 136 -2.16 -12.07 -11.11
N ASN A 137 -3.15 -11.98 -10.22
CA ASN A 137 -3.80 -13.12 -9.55
C ASN A 137 -2.80 -14.06 -8.83
N GLN A 138 -1.69 -13.53 -8.33
CA GLN A 138 -0.70 -14.31 -7.60
C GLN A 138 -1.09 -14.47 -6.13
N LYS A 139 -0.84 -15.67 -5.57
CA LYS A 139 -1.05 -15.96 -4.14
C LYS A 139 0.21 -15.71 -3.31
N ASN A 140 1.36 -15.90 -3.93
CA ASN A 140 2.64 -15.97 -3.25
C ASN A 140 3.56 -14.82 -3.64
N ILE A 141 4.38 -14.41 -2.67
CA ILE A 141 5.59 -13.61 -2.87
C ILE A 141 6.77 -14.49 -2.52
N TYR A 142 7.72 -14.59 -3.43
CA TYR A 142 8.93 -15.40 -3.26
C TYR A 142 10.08 -14.48 -2.87
N VAL A 143 10.83 -14.87 -1.83
CA VAL A 143 11.98 -14.12 -1.33
C VAL A 143 13.20 -15.03 -1.39
N GLU A 144 14.18 -14.67 -2.20
CA GLU A 144 15.46 -15.35 -2.28
C GLU A 144 16.50 -14.57 -1.46
N LEU A 145 17.17 -15.27 -0.55
CA LEU A 145 18.19 -14.69 0.33
C LEU A 145 19.55 -15.38 0.09
N ASN A 146 20.59 -14.70 0.51
CA ASN A 146 21.93 -15.23 0.68
C ASN A 146 22.47 -14.83 2.08
N GLU A 147 23.74 -15.08 2.34
CA GLU A 147 24.37 -14.77 3.63
C GLU A 147 24.36 -13.26 3.98
N VAL A 148 24.24 -12.37 2.98
CA VAL A 148 24.24 -10.91 3.17
C VAL A 148 22.83 -10.37 3.41
N GLY A 149 21.79 -11.08 2.95
CA GLY A 149 20.41 -10.63 3.07
C GLY A 149 19.52 -10.99 1.88
N ILE A 150 18.50 -10.18 1.64
CA ILE A 150 17.56 -10.37 0.54
C ILE A 150 18.27 -10.06 -0.78
N LYS A 151 18.25 -11.02 -1.70
CA LYS A 151 18.82 -10.90 -3.04
C LYS A 151 17.74 -10.53 -4.08
N ARG A 152 16.55 -11.10 -3.93
CA ARG A 152 15.46 -10.95 -4.89
C ARG A 152 14.11 -11.16 -4.23
N ILE A 153 13.16 -10.34 -4.65
CA ILE A 153 11.75 -10.48 -4.31
C ILE A 153 10.98 -10.70 -5.62
N SER A 154 10.06 -11.65 -5.64
CA SER A 154 9.34 -11.97 -6.87
C SER A 154 7.85 -12.17 -6.61
N SER A 155 7.03 -11.55 -7.46
CA SER A 155 5.62 -11.87 -7.67
C SER A 155 5.47 -12.15 -9.15
N ARG A 156 5.24 -13.41 -9.52
CA ARG A 156 5.30 -13.82 -10.93
C ARG A 156 4.35 -13.01 -11.82
N PRO A 157 4.79 -12.56 -13.00
CA PRO A 157 6.08 -12.88 -13.65
C PRO A 157 7.26 -12.00 -13.19
N HIS A 158 7.03 -11.00 -12.33
CA HIS A 158 7.99 -9.96 -11.98
C HIS A 158 9.06 -10.48 -11.01
N LYS A 159 10.33 -10.18 -11.33
CA LYS A 159 11.50 -10.48 -10.50
C LYS A 159 12.21 -9.18 -10.18
N ILE A 160 12.30 -8.83 -8.93
CA ILE A 160 12.81 -7.54 -8.48
C ILE A 160 14.08 -7.78 -7.67
N VAL A 161 15.20 -7.23 -8.15
CA VAL A 161 16.46 -7.20 -7.40
C VAL A 161 16.36 -6.04 -6.42
N SER A 162 16.64 -6.31 -5.15
CA SER A 162 16.65 -5.32 -4.09
C SER A 162 18.03 -5.22 -3.44
N ASP A 163 18.20 -4.27 -2.55
CA ASP A 163 19.29 -4.31 -1.60
C ASP A 163 19.10 -5.45 -0.58
N PRO A 164 20.10 -5.71 0.32
CA PRO A 164 19.99 -6.77 1.32
C PRO A 164 18.81 -6.64 2.28
N ASN A 165 18.22 -5.46 2.43
CA ASN A 165 17.07 -5.20 3.30
C ASN A 165 15.72 -5.22 2.56
N GLY A 166 15.73 -5.60 1.28
CA GLY A 166 14.52 -5.64 0.45
C GLY A 166 14.07 -4.28 -0.05
N ILE A 167 14.96 -3.30 -0.08
CA ILE A 167 14.69 -1.92 -0.50
C ILE A 167 14.98 -1.78 -1.99
N ILE A 168 14.14 -1.03 -2.69
CA ILE A 168 14.39 -0.57 -4.07
C ILE A 168 14.53 0.94 -4.12
N TRP A 169 15.34 1.43 -5.06
CA TRP A 169 15.46 2.84 -5.38
C TRP A 169 14.46 3.20 -6.46
N ILE A 170 13.65 4.21 -6.20
CA ILE A 170 12.55 4.59 -7.09
C ILE A 170 13.09 5.44 -8.23
N LYS A 171 12.80 5.02 -9.45
CA LYS A 171 12.96 5.87 -10.64
C LYS A 171 11.68 6.68 -10.81
N TYR A 172 11.68 7.90 -10.31
CA TYR A 172 10.55 8.80 -10.45
C TYR A 172 10.36 9.27 -11.89
N LYS A 173 9.11 9.31 -12.33
CA LYS A 173 8.73 10.03 -13.56
C LYS A 173 8.56 11.52 -13.26
N LYS A 174 8.77 12.37 -14.25
CA LYS A 174 8.76 13.84 -14.09
C LYS A 174 7.42 14.37 -13.57
N SER A 175 6.31 13.78 -13.95
CA SER A 175 4.98 14.07 -13.42
C SER A 175 3.96 13.05 -13.90
N LEU A 176 3.08 12.62 -13.02
CA LEU A 176 1.92 11.78 -13.33
C LEU A 176 0.62 12.59 -13.34
N LYS A 177 0.68 13.92 -13.38
CA LYS A 177 -0.50 14.81 -13.27
C LYS A 177 -1.62 14.47 -14.27
N ASN A 178 -1.27 14.01 -15.45
CA ASN A 178 -2.25 13.60 -16.48
C ASN A 178 -3.02 12.32 -16.10
N GLN A 179 -2.60 11.61 -15.06
CA GLN A 179 -3.26 10.41 -14.56
C GLN A 179 -4.14 10.69 -13.33
N TYR A 180 -4.17 11.95 -12.88
CA TYR A 180 -5.03 12.35 -11.77
C TYR A 180 -6.46 12.55 -12.24
N ILE A 181 -7.39 11.91 -11.54
CA ILE A 181 -8.82 12.02 -11.76
C ILE A 181 -9.48 12.38 -10.45
N SER A 182 -10.32 13.42 -10.47
CA SER A 182 -11.09 13.78 -9.28
C SER A 182 -12.11 12.70 -8.94
N ALA A 183 -12.16 12.30 -7.68
CA ALA A 183 -13.17 11.36 -7.19
C ALA A 183 -14.58 11.87 -7.45
N SER A 184 -14.83 13.18 -7.38
CA SER A 184 -16.14 13.77 -7.71
C SER A 184 -16.51 13.51 -9.17
N SER A 185 -15.57 13.63 -10.10
CA SER A 185 -15.85 13.34 -11.51
C SER A 185 -16.19 11.88 -11.77
N VAL A 186 -15.58 10.95 -11.01
CA VAL A 186 -15.96 9.53 -11.07
C VAL A 186 -17.36 9.32 -10.49
N TYR A 187 -17.64 9.93 -9.35
CA TYR A 187 -18.93 9.83 -8.68
C TYR A 187 -20.07 10.41 -9.54
N GLU A 188 -19.82 11.49 -10.27
CA GLU A 188 -20.76 12.12 -11.20
C GLU A 188 -20.94 11.34 -12.53
N GLY A 189 -20.27 10.20 -12.69
CA GLY A 189 -20.41 9.36 -13.88
C GLY A 189 -19.79 9.95 -15.15
N LYS A 190 -18.76 10.82 -15.04
CA LYS A 190 -18.09 11.44 -16.20
C LYS A 190 -17.21 10.49 -16.99
N PHE A 191 -17.06 9.25 -16.54
CA PHE A 191 -16.23 8.23 -17.18
C PHE A 191 -17.06 6.99 -17.49
N GLU A 192 -16.82 6.42 -18.65
CA GLU A 192 -17.40 5.12 -19.01
C GLU A 192 -16.79 4.00 -18.15
N ASP A 193 -17.54 2.93 -17.91
CA ASP A 193 -17.08 1.76 -17.13
C ASP A 193 -15.80 1.13 -17.69
N SER A 194 -15.60 1.23 -19.02
CA SER A 194 -14.42 0.74 -19.71
C SER A 194 -13.15 1.52 -19.38
N PHE A 195 -13.26 2.77 -18.92
CA PHE A 195 -12.11 3.66 -18.68
C PHE A 195 -11.13 3.09 -17.66
N PHE A 196 -11.63 2.47 -16.60
CA PHE A 196 -10.81 1.88 -15.54
C PHE A 196 -10.44 0.41 -15.77
N LYS A 197 -10.97 -0.20 -16.83
CA LYS A 197 -10.73 -1.61 -17.13
C LYS A 197 -9.25 -1.89 -17.40
N ASN A 198 -8.71 -2.92 -16.75
CA ASN A 198 -7.30 -3.34 -16.83
C ASN A 198 -6.30 -2.27 -16.41
N LYS A 199 -6.67 -1.37 -15.51
CA LYS A 199 -5.78 -0.35 -14.95
C LYS A 199 -5.58 -0.58 -13.45
N TYR A 200 -4.40 -0.22 -12.97
CA TYR A 200 -4.15 -0.04 -11.55
C TYR A 200 -4.71 1.32 -11.14
N VAL A 201 -5.66 1.31 -10.20
CA VAL A 201 -6.31 2.53 -9.69
C VAL A 201 -5.93 2.70 -8.23
N LEU A 202 -5.30 3.83 -7.90
CA LEU A 202 -5.00 4.21 -6.54
C LEU A 202 -5.96 5.32 -6.10
N ILE A 203 -6.54 5.17 -4.93
CA ILE A 203 -7.36 6.19 -4.30
C ILE A 203 -6.58 6.74 -3.12
N GLY A 204 -6.30 8.04 -3.15
CA GLY A 204 -5.53 8.69 -2.10
C GLY A 204 -5.85 10.17 -1.98
N ALA A 205 -5.42 10.77 -0.87
CA ALA A 205 -5.56 12.20 -0.63
C ALA A 205 -4.48 12.97 -1.41
N SER A 206 -4.87 14.08 -2.03
CA SER A 206 -3.96 14.97 -2.76
C SER A 206 -4.07 16.43 -2.33
N ALA A 207 -5.01 16.76 -1.44
CA ALA A 207 -5.24 18.12 -0.99
C ALA A 207 -4.17 18.59 0.01
N GLN A 208 -3.77 19.85 -0.10
CA GLN A 208 -2.94 20.50 0.91
C GLN A 208 -3.67 20.49 2.27
N GLY A 209 -2.94 20.15 3.33
CA GLY A 209 -3.52 20.05 4.69
C GLY A 209 -3.93 18.64 5.12
N LEU A 210 -3.94 17.66 4.21
CA LEU A 210 -4.13 16.25 4.58
C LEU A 210 -2.81 15.53 4.91
N PHE A 211 -1.69 16.27 4.95
CA PHE A 211 -0.35 15.82 5.37
C PHE A 211 0.22 14.60 4.65
N ASP A 212 -0.30 14.26 3.46
CA ASP A 212 0.20 13.14 2.64
C ASP A 212 1.09 13.64 1.47
N LEU A 213 1.82 14.73 1.69
CA LEU A 213 2.73 15.28 0.68
C LEU A 213 4.18 14.91 1.02
N VAL A 214 4.89 14.36 0.03
CA VAL A 214 6.28 13.93 0.15
C VAL A 214 7.18 14.62 -0.88
N LYS A 215 8.44 14.87 -0.50
CA LYS A 215 9.45 15.41 -1.41
C LYS A 215 10.12 14.28 -2.18
N THR A 216 10.37 14.52 -3.46
CA THR A 216 11.08 13.57 -4.34
C THR A 216 12.48 14.07 -4.70
N PRO A 217 13.38 13.20 -5.17
CA PRO A 217 14.70 13.59 -5.67
C PRO A 217 14.65 14.53 -6.89
N LEU A 218 13.51 14.64 -7.56
CA LEU A 218 13.33 15.56 -8.69
C LEU A 218 13.05 17.01 -8.24
N GLY A 219 13.10 17.29 -6.93
CA GLY A 219 12.83 18.62 -6.38
C GLY A 219 11.35 19.01 -6.38
N VAL A 220 10.44 18.06 -6.62
CA VAL A 220 8.99 18.29 -6.60
C VAL A 220 8.36 17.60 -5.41
N THR A 221 7.28 18.17 -4.90
CA THR A 221 6.42 17.60 -3.87
C THR A 221 5.22 16.94 -4.54
N ILE A 222 4.96 15.69 -4.17
CA ILE A 222 3.87 14.88 -4.72
C ILE A 222 3.06 14.24 -3.59
N PRO A 223 1.79 13.85 -3.82
CA PRO A 223 1.06 13.02 -2.86
C PRO A 223 1.74 11.66 -2.63
N GLY A 224 1.70 11.14 -1.41
CA GLY A 224 2.31 9.84 -1.07
C GLY A 224 1.77 8.69 -1.93
N VAL A 225 0.51 8.76 -2.33
CA VAL A 225 -0.08 7.77 -3.25
C VAL A 225 0.64 7.72 -4.61
N GLU A 226 1.19 8.83 -5.12
CA GLU A 226 1.95 8.86 -6.38
C GLU A 226 3.30 8.13 -6.25
N VAL A 227 3.88 8.06 -5.05
CA VAL A 227 5.09 7.25 -4.81
C VAL A 227 4.78 5.78 -5.12
N HIS A 228 3.66 5.27 -4.63
CA HIS A 228 3.25 3.88 -4.90
C HIS A 228 2.91 3.65 -6.38
N ALA A 229 2.37 4.66 -7.09
CA ALA A 229 2.17 4.59 -8.53
C ALA A 229 3.51 4.44 -9.27
N ASN A 230 4.52 5.24 -8.92
CA ASN A 230 5.87 5.11 -9.49
C ASN A 230 6.47 3.72 -9.19
N VAL A 231 6.25 3.18 -8.00
CA VAL A 231 6.72 1.83 -7.64
C VAL A 231 6.05 0.76 -8.50
N ILE A 232 4.74 0.83 -8.72
CA ILE A 232 4.04 -0.10 -9.61
C ILE A 232 4.65 -0.06 -11.01
N GLU A 233 4.80 1.12 -11.60
CA GLU A 233 5.42 1.28 -12.91
C GLU A 233 6.85 0.74 -12.94
N ASN A 234 7.66 1.04 -11.90
CA ASN A 234 9.02 0.52 -11.81
C ASN A 234 9.07 -1.00 -11.76
N ILE A 235 8.12 -1.66 -11.10
CA ILE A 235 8.02 -3.12 -11.05
C ILE A 235 7.61 -3.68 -12.41
N LEU A 236 6.60 -3.09 -13.04
CA LEU A 236 6.07 -3.54 -14.34
C LEU A 236 7.10 -3.38 -15.47
N ASP A 237 7.78 -2.24 -15.51
CA ASP A 237 8.77 -1.88 -16.52
C ASP A 237 10.19 -2.38 -16.18
N GLN A 238 10.40 -2.95 -14.98
CA GLN A 238 11.72 -3.31 -14.42
C GLN A 238 12.70 -2.13 -14.46
N SER A 239 12.21 -0.91 -14.23
CA SER A 239 12.95 0.33 -14.41
C SER A 239 13.46 0.96 -13.11
N TYR A 240 13.28 0.30 -11.95
CA TYR A 240 13.83 0.74 -10.67
C TYR A 240 15.35 0.84 -10.72
N LEU A 241 15.91 1.72 -9.89
CA LEU A 241 17.36 1.94 -9.87
C LEU A 241 18.05 0.87 -9.02
N ILE A 242 19.17 0.37 -9.53
CA ILE A 242 20.02 -0.61 -8.83
C ILE A 242 21.38 0.05 -8.59
N ARG A 243 21.85 0.04 -7.33
CA ARG A 243 23.23 0.42 -7.02
C ARG A 243 24.14 -0.78 -7.29
N ASN A 244 25.06 -0.63 -8.24
CA ASN A 244 26.03 -1.69 -8.53
C ASN A 244 26.96 -1.88 -7.31
N PRO A 245 27.17 -3.12 -6.83
CA PRO A 245 28.07 -3.38 -5.70
C PRO A 245 29.49 -2.82 -5.91
N ASN A 246 29.98 -2.78 -7.15
CA ASN A 246 31.30 -2.25 -7.49
C ASN A 246 31.39 -0.71 -7.42
N THR A 247 30.28 -0.01 -7.26
CA THR A 247 30.27 1.46 -7.14
C THR A 247 31.10 1.93 -5.95
N TYR A 248 31.14 1.17 -4.85
CA TYR A 248 31.99 1.49 -3.69
C TYR A 248 33.48 1.52 -4.04
N ILE A 249 33.95 0.65 -4.93
CA ILE A 249 35.36 0.60 -5.36
C ILE A 249 35.69 1.87 -6.15
N PHE A 250 34.78 2.28 -7.05
CA PHE A 250 34.96 3.52 -7.82
C PHE A 250 34.92 4.75 -6.92
N GLU A 251 33.96 4.82 -5.98
CA GLU A 251 33.86 5.92 -5.00
C GLU A 251 35.14 6.04 -4.16
N LEU A 252 35.71 4.91 -3.73
CA LEU A 252 36.98 4.89 -2.97
C LEU A 252 38.16 5.39 -3.84
N LEU A 253 38.23 4.98 -5.11
CA LEU A 253 39.31 5.37 -6.02
C LEU A 253 39.26 6.86 -6.41
N PHE A 254 38.05 7.45 -6.43
CA PHE A 254 37.83 8.86 -6.82
C PHE A 254 37.70 9.82 -5.61
N SER A 255 37.72 9.29 -4.36
CA SER A 255 37.71 10.10 -3.13
C SER A 255 39.10 10.39 -2.58
N ILE A 256 40.16 9.98 -3.29
CA ILE A 256 41.56 10.29 -3.05
C ILE A 256 42.00 11.32 -4.10
#